data_58478278d35561178459b05575001c10
#
_entry.id   58478278d35561178459b05575001c10
#
_cell.length_a   1.000
_cell.length_b   1.000
_cell.length_c   1.000
_cell.angle_alpha   90.00
_cell.angle_beta   90.00
_cell.angle_gamma   90.00
#
_symmetry.space_group_name_H-M   'P 1'
#
loop_
_entity.id
_entity.type
_entity.pdbx_description
1 polymer ?
#
loop_
_entity_poly.entity_id
_entity_poly.type
_entity_poly.pdbx_seq_one_letter_code
_entity_poly.pdbx_strand_id
1 'polypeptide(L)'
;MNNWIVDLNQKEQARGTALVFVPHAGGGPNAFRSVAREIRRKLPVYAICYPGHENRISEPLVDDFSFVAEGIAKAASAYFEDRPFAYFGHSMGASLAHEAARIAALDKLHGPSHLIVSSREAPSSIREAHVPPARLSDDDSARRRYSFHALPIA
;
A
#
# COMPACT_ATOMS: atom_id res chain seq x y z
N MET A 1 -11.88 7.35 13.53
CA MET A 1 -11.92 5.98 12.99
C MET A 1 -10.87 5.86 11.89
N ASN A 2 -10.16 4.75 11.83
CA ASN A 2 -9.14 4.52 10.79
C ASN A 2 -9.83 4.09 9.49
N ASN A 3 -10.06 5.03 8.57
CA ASN A 3 -10.75 4.76 7.30
C ASN A 3 -9.84 4.12 6.24
N TRP A 4 -8.54 3.94 6.54
CA TRP A 4 -7.56 3.36 5.61
C TRP A 4 -7.61 1.83 5.56
N ILE A 5 -7.99 1.18 6.66
CA ILE A 5 -7.98 -0.28 6.80
C ILE A 5 -9.40 -0.82 6.73
N VAL A 6 -9.64 -1.71 5.79
CA VAL A 6 -10.91 -2.40 5.63
C VAL A 6 -10.75 -3.87 6.03
N ASP A 7 -11.57 -4.32 6.94
CA ASP A 7 -11.63 -5.72 7.39
C ASP A 7 -12.33 -6.58 6.32
N LEU A 8 -11.65 -7.62 5.84
CA LEU A 8 -12.19 -8.58 4.88
C LEU A 8 -12.51 -9.95 5.51
N ASN A 9 -12.36 -10.09 6.82
CA ASN A 9 -12.54 -11.35 7.54
C ASN A 9 -14.02 -11.79 7.65
N GLN A 10 -14.95 -10.84 7.60
CA GLN A 10 -16.37 -11.06 7.89
C GLN A 10 -16.56 -11.60 9.33
N LYS A 11 -17.08 -12.85 9.47
CA LYS A 11 -17.29 -13.50 10.77
C LYS A 11 -16.14 -14.45 11.17
N GLU A 12 -15.13 -14.59 10.32
CA GLU A 12 -13.99 -15.47 10.62
C GLU A 12 -13.07 -14.80 11.66
N GLN A 13 -12.54 -15.62 12.56
CA GLN A 13 -11.64 -15.17 13.64
C GLN A 13 -10.29 -15.88 13.56
N ALA A 14 -9.68 -15.89 12.38
CA ALA A 14 -8.35 -16.42 12.20
C ALA A 14 -7.34 -15.65 13.08
N ARG A 15 -6.32 -16.36 13.57
CA ARG A 15 -5.25 -15.80 14.40
C ARG A 15 -3.92 -15.80 13.63
N GLY A 16 -2.95 -15.08 14.15
CA GLY A 16 -1.60 -15.01 13.59
C GLY A 16 -1.34 -13.71 12.83
N THR A 17 -0.34 -13.75 11.96
CA THR A 17 0.08 -12.57 11.17
C THR A 17 -1.04 -12.16 10.22
N ALA A 18 -1.48 -10.92 10.32
CA ALA A 18 -2.50 -10.36 9.42
C ALA A 18 -1.92 -10.09 8.03
N LEU A 19 -2.67 -10.38 6.97
CA LEU A 19 -2.32 -10.00 5.60
C LEU A 19 -3.08 -8.74 5.20
N VAL A 20 -2.35 -7.71 4.80
CA VAL A 20 -2.88 -6.42 4.39
C VAL A 20 -2.64 -6.23 2.90
N PHE A 21 -3.68 -6.28 2.10
CA PHE A 21 -3.60 -6.00 0.68
C PHE A 21 -3.46 -4.50 0.41
N VAL A 22 -2.48 -4.13 -0.43
CA VAL A 22 -2.29 -2.76 -0.92
C VAL A 22 -2.62 -2.75 -2.41
N PRO A 23 -3.74 -2.12 -2.82
CA PRO A 23 -4.29 -2.24 -4.16
C PRO A 23 -3.44 -1.58 -5.25
N HIS A 24 -3.65 -2.03 -6.49
CA HIS A 24 -3.15 -1.38 -7.71
C HIS A 24 -3.86 -0.04 -7.97
N ALA A 25 -3.36 0.74 -8.93
CA ALA A 25 -3.96 2.01 -9.33
C ALA A 25 -5.44 1.84 -9.75
N GLY A 26 -6.31 2.69 -9.20
CA GLY A 26 -7.76 2.61 -9.41
C GLY A 26 -8.46 1.45 -8.69
N GLY A 27 -7.71 0.59 -8.01
CA GLY A 27 -8.25 -0.51 -7.22
C GLY A 27 -8.57 -0.10 -5.78
N GLY A 28 -9.29 -1.00 -5.09
CA GLY A 28 -9.63 -0.86 -3.69
C GLY A 28 -9.84 -2.23 -3.03
N PRO A 29 -10.36 -2.27 -1.81
CA PRO A 29 -10.63 -3.51 -1.07
C PRO A 29 -11.41 -4.57 -1.84
N ASN A 30 -12.35 -4.16 -2.71
CA ASN A 30 -13.17 -5.08 -3.49
C ASN A 30 -12.37 -5.97 -4.45
N ALA A 31 -11.22 -5.49 -4.95
CA ALA A 31 -10.34 -6.24 -5.82
C ALA A 31 -9.82 -7.54 -5.17
N PHE A 32 -9.76 -7.57 -3.83
CA PHE A 32 -9.21 -8.70 -3.08
C PHE A 32 -10.26 -9.57 -2.39
N ARG A 33 -11.56 -9.27 -2.52
CA ARG A 33 -12.63 -10.03 -1.83
C ARG A 33 -12.65 -11.51 -2.19
N SER A 34 -12.37 -11.86 -3.45
CA SER A 34 -12.34 -13.25 -3.88
C SER A 34 -11.19 -14.01 -3.20
N VAL A 35 -9.99 -13.45 -3.26
CA VAL A 35 -8.80 -14.04 -2.60
C VAL A 35 -8.99 -14.09 -1.08
N ALA A 36 -9.50 -13.02 -0.48
CA ALA A 36 -9.78 -12.97 0.94
C ALA A 36 -10.74 -14.08 1.38
N ARG A 37 -11.75 -14.39 0.59
CA ARG A 37 -12.70 -15.48 0.87
C ARG A 37 -12.01 -16.83 1.03
N GLU A 38 -10.99 -17.09 0.23
CA GLU A 38 -10.25 -18.39 0.26
C GLU A 38 -9.33 -18.49 1.45
N ILE A 39 -8.71 -17.37 1.87
CA ILE A 39 -7.62 -17.42 2.85
C ILE A 39 -8.00 -16.97 4.26
N ARG A 40 -9.10 -16.21 4.44
CA ARG A 40 -9.50 -15.63 5.75
C ARG A 40 -9.76 -16.63 6.87
N ARG A 41 -9.98 -17.91 6.54
CA ARG A 41 -10.07 -18.98 7.53
C ARG A 41 -8.73 -19.39 8.10
N LYS A 42 -7.63 -19.06 7.40
CA LYS A 42 -6.27 -19.44 7.76
C LYS A 42 -5.51 -18.31 8.45
N LEU A 43 -5.77 -17.07 8.00
CA LEU A 43 -5.12 -15.88 8.56
C LEU A 43 -6.05 -14.66 8.46
N PRO A 44 -5.88 -13.65 9.34
CA PRO A 44 -6.64 -12.41 9.27
C PRO A 44 -6.32 -11.63 8.00
N VAL A 45 -7.32 -11.09 7.30
CA VAL A 45 -7.17 -10.41 6.01
C VAL A 45 -7.78 -9.03 6.02
N TYR A 46 -7.01 -8.06 5.55
CA TYR A 46 -7.38 -6.65 5.48
C TYR A 46 -6.99 -6.08 4.11
N ALA A 47 -7.51 -4.93 3.78
CA ALA A 47 -7.09 -4.20 2.58
C ALA A 47 -7.05 -2.70 2.84
N ILE A 48 -6.14 -2.02 2.16
CA ILE A 48 -6.06 -0.56 2.15
C ILE A 48 -7.18 0.00 1.26
N CYS A 49 -7.87 1.03 1.77
CA CYS A 49 -8.80 1.84 1.00
C CYS A 49 -8.23 3.26 0.85
N TYR A 50 -7.87 3.63 -0.37
CA TYR A 50 -7.34 4.97 -0.66
C TYR A 50 -8.41 6.05 -0.55
N PRO A 51 -8.05 7.32 -0.26
CA PRO A 51 -8.97 8.45 -0.42
C PRO A 51 -9.59 8.48 -1.83
N GLY A 52 -10.86 8.83 -1.93
CA GLY A 52 -11.57 8.86 -3.21
C GLY A 52 -11.96 7.50 -3.80
N HIS A 53 -11.74 6.38 -3.09
CA HIS A 53 -12.08 5.03 -3.56
C HIS A 53 -13.11 4.36 -2.66
N GLU A 54 -14.00 3.56 -3.25
CA GLU A 54 -14.97 2.70 -2.55
C GLU A 54 -15.64 3.36 -1.33
N ASN A 55 -15.36 2.89 -0.12
CA ASN A 55 -15.95 3.42 1.11
C ASN A 55 -15.53 4.87 1.41
N ARG A 56 -14.54 5.40 0.69
CA ARG A 56 -14.01 6.76 0.81
C ARG A 56 -14.28 7.59 -0.44
N ILE A 57 -15.22 7.20 -1.26
CA ILE A 57 -15.54 7.85 -2.55
C ILE A 57 -15.93 9.34 -2.41
N SER A 58 -16.41 9.76 -1.25
CA SER A 58 -16.72 11.17 -0.95
C SER A 58 -15.50 12.03 -0.63
N GLU A 59 -14.35 11.42 -0.41
CA GLU A 59 -13.10 12.13 -0.18
C GLU A 59 -12.44 12.52 -1.51
N PRO A 60 -11.68 13.62 -1.56
CA PRO A 60 -10.90 13.95 -2.73
C PRO A 60 -9.91 12.84 -3.11
N LEU A 61 -9.73 12.63 -4.42
CA LEU A 61 -8.63 11.81 -4.91
C LEU A 61 -7.29 12.44 -4.52
N VAL A 62 -6.34 11.59 -4.15
CA VAL A 62 -4.98 12.01 -3.79
C VAL A 62 -4.02 11.42 -4.82
N ASP A 63 -3.26 12.28 -5.48
CA ASP A 63 -2.22 11.94 -6.46
C ASP A 63 -0.79 12.02 -5.87
N ASP A 64 -0.67 12.41 -4.61
CA ASP A 64 0.62 12.46 -3.90
C ASP A 64 0.99 11.07 -3.35
N PHE A 65 1.97 10.45 -3.99
CA PHE A 65 2.47 9.13 -3.62
C PHE A 65 3.01 9.08 -2.18
N SER A 66 3.74 10.10 -1.77
CA SER A 66 4.35 10.14 -0.42
C SER A 66 3.28 10.30 0.65
N PHE A 67 2.29 11.15 0.42
CA PHE A 67 1.14 11.30 1.32
C PHE A 67 0.39 9.98 1.50
N VAL A 68 0.15 9.26 0.39
CA VAL A 68 -0.55 7.96 0.45
C VAL A 68 0.28 6.93 1.21
N ALA A 69 1.59 6.83 0.96
CA ALA A 69 2.47 5.90 1.65
C ALA A 69 2.56 6.20 3.16
N GLU A 70 2.67 7.48 3.55
CA GLU A 70 2.59 7.88 4.96
C GLU A 70 1.26 7.51 5.61
N GLY A 71 0.16 7.77 4.92
CA GLY A 71 -1.18 7.42 5.39
C GLY A 71 -1.30 5.93 5.67
N ILE A 72 -0.78 5.08 4.76
CA ILE A 72 -0.75 3.63 4.94
C ILE A 72 0.10 3.25 6.15
N ALA A 73 1.33 3.79 6.29
CA ALA A 73 2.25 3.46 7.38
C ALA A 73 1.63 3.80 8.74
N LYS A 74 1.15 5.03 8.91
CA LYS A 74 0.52 5.52 10.14
C LYS A 74 -0.75 4.74 10.49
N ALA A 75 -1.60 4.50 9.47
CA ALA A 75 -2.85 3.78 9.65
C ALA A 75 -2.62 2.31 10.06
N ALA A 76 -1.69 1.62 9.44
CA ALA A 76 -1.37 0.24 9.78
C ALA A 76 -0.72 0.14 11.16
N SER A 77 0.24 1.01 11.48
CA SER A 77 0.87 1.06 12.80
C SER A 77 -0.17 1.22 13.91
N ALA A 78 -1.08 2.17 13.76
CA ALA A 78 -2.13 2.44 14.74
C ALA A 78 -3.21 1.34 14.82
N TYR A 79 -3.50 0.66 13.68
CA TYR A 79 -4.54 -0.38 13.63
C TYR A 79 -4.06 -1.70 14.22
N PHE A 80 -2.83 -2.08 13.91
CA PHE A 80 -2.29 -3.37 14.34
C PHE A 80 -1.56 -3.28 15.69
N GLU A 81 -1.16 -2.07 16.11
CA GLU A 81 -0.42 -1.85 17.36
C GLU A 81 0.82 -2.77 17.42
N ASP A 82 0.78 -3.80 18.28
CA ASP A 82 1.84 -4.80 18.44
C ASP A 82 1.53 -6.15 17.72
N ARG A 83 0.37 -6.24 17.05
CA ARG A 83 0.00 -7.47 16.32
C ARG A 83 0.78 -7.58 15.02
N PRO A 84 1.39 -8.75 14.74
CA PRO A 84 2.16 -8.94 13.53
C PRO A 84 1.28 -8.83 12.27
N PHE A 85 1.76 -8.13 11.27
CA PHE A 85 1.12 -8.05 9.96
C PHE A 85 2.14 -8.09 8.82
N ALA A 86 1.66 -8.41 7.61
CA ALA A 86 2.43 -8.41 6.38
C ALA A 86 1.70 -7.59 5.31
N TYR A 87 2.44 -6.88 4.46
CA TYR A 87 1.87 -6.28 3.27
C TYR A 87 1.93 -7.23 2.08
N PHE A 88 0.85 -7.24 1.28
CA PHE A 88 0.84 -7.74 -0.08
C PHE A 88 0.49 -6.59 -1.02
N GLY A 89 1.45 -6.11 -1.79
CA GLY A 89 1.25 -5.05 -2.77
C GLY A 89 1.24 -5.57 -4.20
N HIS A 90 0.30 -5.10 -5.03
CA HIS A 90 0.23 -5.42 -6.44
C HIS A 90 0.42 -4.17 -7.30
N SER A 91 1.32 -4.20 -8.30
CA SER A 91 1.60 -3.09 -9.21
C SER A 91 1.95 -1.79 -8.45
N MET A 92 1.18 -0.70 -8.59
CA MET A 92 1.35 0.53 -7.79
C MET A 92 1.33 0.24 -6.28
N GLY A 93 0.45 -0.66 -5.84
CA GLY A 93 0.37 -1.07 -4.44
C GLY A 93 1.65 -1.73 -3.91
N ALA A 94 2.45 -2.38 -4.77
CA ALA A 94 3.76 -2.92 -4.39
C ALA A 94 4.75 -1.79 -4.03
N SER A 95 4.76 -0.71 -4.81
CA SER A 95 5.58 0.47 -4.53
C SER A 95 5.13 1.20 -3.26
N LEU A 96 3.81 1.35 -3.08
CA LEU A 96 3.24 1.98 -1.88
C LEU A 96 3.51 1.15 -0.62
N ALA A 97 3.38 -0.17 -0.70
CA ALA A 97 3.66 -1.07 0.42
C ALA A 97 5.14 -1.02 0.83
N HIS A 98 6.05 -0.99 -0.15
CA HIS A 98 7.49 -0.83 0.09
C HIS A 98 7.79 0.51 0.78
N GLU A 99 7.26 1.62 0.24
CA GLU A 99 7.50 2.95 0.81
C GLU A 99 6.88 3.09 2.21
N ALA A 100 5.67 2.56 2.43
CA ALA A 100 5.05 2.55 3.74
C ALA A 100 5.87 1.74 4.77
N ALA A 101 6.45 0.61 4.37
CA ALA A 101 7.34 -0.17 5.23
C ALA A 101 8.63 0.61 5.55
N ARG A 102 9.20 1.31 4.56
CA ARG A 102 10.39 2.16 4.75
C ARG A 102 10.10 3.32 5.72
N ILE A 103 8.98 4.01 5.56
CA ILE A 103 8.53 5.09 6.46
C ILE A 103 8.36 4.55 7.87
N ALA A 104 7.69 3.40 8.02
CA ALA A 104 7.49 2.79 9.34
C ALA A 104 8.83 2.50 10.04
N ALA A 105 9.82 2.01 9.31
CA ALA A 105 11.15 1.75 9.86
C ALA A 105 11.89 3.04 10.27
N LEU A 106 11.84 4.09 9.45
CA LEU A 106 12.51 5.36 9.74
C LEU A 106 11.88 6.11 10.91
N ASP A 107 10.55 6.13 10.96
CA ASP A 107 9.78 6.85 11.98
C ASP A 107 9.54 6.02 13.25
N LYS A 108 10.15 4.83 13.33
CA LYS A 108 10.01 3.89 14.45
C LYS A 108 8.55 3.52 14.75
N LEU A 109 7.73 3.46 13.72
CA LEU A 109 6.36 2.97 13.81
C LEU A 109 6.35 1.43 13.84
N HIS A 110 5.24 0.85 14.30
CA HIS A 110 5.02 -0.59 14.14
C HIS A 110 4.88 -0.90 12.63
N GLY A 111 5.86 -1.59 12.07
CA GLY A 111 5.96 -1.91 10.66
C GLY A 111 5.57 -3.35 10.32
N PRO A 112 5.47 -3.69 9.03
CA PRO A 112 5.16 -5.05 8.60
C PRO A 112 6.33 -6.00 8.89
N SER A 113 6.00 -7.24 9.30
CA SER A 113 6.98 -8.32 9.47
C SER A 113 7.46 -8.89 8.13
N HIS A 114 6.63 -8.78 7.07
CA HIS A 114 6.94 -9.27 5.72
C HIS A 114 6.36 -8.31 4.67
N LEU A 115 7.05 -8.23 3.54
CA LEU A 115 6.60 -7.51 2.36
C LEU A 115 6.55 -8.48 1.18
N ILE A 116 5.36 -8.68 0.63
CA ILE A 116 5.10 -9.50 -0.55
C ILE A 116 4.75 -8.56 -1.70
N VAL A 117 5.49 -8.62 -2.80
CA VAL A 117 5.30 -7.76 -3.96
C VAL A 117 4.94 -8.57 -5.20
N SER A 118 4.06 -8.03 -6.03
CA SER A 118 3.57 -8.66 -7.25
C SER A 118 3.49 -7.65 -8.37
N SER A 119 3.91 -8.06 -9.57
CA SER A 119 3.81 -7.26 -10.81
C SER A 119 4.49 -5.88 -10.71
N ARG A 120 5.66 -5.84 -10.07
CA ARG A 120 6.49 -4.63 -9.98
C ARG A 120 7.96 -5.00 -9.94
N GLU A 121 8.77 -4.25 -10.68
CA GLU A 121 10.22 -4.36 -10.62
C GLU A 121 10.74 -3.91 -9.24
N ALA A 122 11.90 -4.46 -8.85
CA ALA A 122 12.57 -3.99 -7.64
C ALA A 122 12.92 -2.50 -7.75
N PRO A 123 12.86 -1.72 -6.66
CA PRO A 123 13.19 -0.29 -6.69
C PRO A 123 14.58 -0.01 -7.30
N SER A 124 15.56 -0.89 -7.06
CA SER A 124 16.91 -0.80 -7.63
C SER A 124 16.98 -1.06 -9.14
N SER A 125 15.95 -1.66 -9.73
CA SER A 125 15.88 -2.00 -11.16
C SER A 125 15.02 -1.02 -11.95
N ILE A 126 14.33 -0.11 -11.29
CA ILE A 126 13.48 0.89 -11.96
C ILE A 126 14.40 1.85 -12.70
N ARG A 127 14.57 1.61 -14.01
CA ARG A 127 15.12 2.62 -14.91
C ARG A 127 14.11 3.74 -15.04
N GLU A 128 14.58 4.99 -15.12
CA GLU A 128 13.70 6.11 -15.45
C GLU A 128 12.88 5.72 -16.68
N ALA A 129 11.56 5.63 -16.51
CA ALA A 129 10.68 5.33 -17.63
C ALA A 129 10.87 6.46 -18.64
N HIS A 130 11.39 6.13 -19.81
CA HIS A 130 11.51 7.06 -20.92
C HIS A 130 10.09 7.38 -21.40
N VAL A 131 9.47 8.38 -20.78
CA VAL A 131 8.19 8.91 -21.24
C VAL A 131 8.47 9.74 -22.47
N PRO A 132 7.91 9.39 -23.65
CA PRO A 132 8.14 10.18 -24.85
C PRO A 132 7.74 11.64 -24.62
N PRO A 133 8.53 12.63 -25.09
CA PRO A 133 8.30 14.05 -24.83
C PRO A 133 6.90 14.58 -25.21
N ALA A 134 6.25 13.93 -26.15
CA ALA A 134 4.95 14.35 -26.69
C ALA A 134 3.74 14.16 -25.74
N ARG A 135 3.92 13.58 -24.55
CA ARG A 135 2.85 13.36 -23.56
C ARG A 135 3.07 14.05 -22.21
N LEU A 136 4.07 14.89 -22.12
CA LEU A 136 4.32 15.69 -20.93
C LEU A 136 3.64 17.05 -21.14
N SER A 137 2.53 17.28 -20.41
CA SER A 137 2.07 18.66 -20.18
C SER A 137 3.14 19.39 -19.40
N ASP A 138 3.30 20.71 -19.64
CA ASP A 138 4.36 21.59 -19.12
C ASP A 138 4.48 21.69 -17.58
N ASP A 139 3.89 20.78 -16.82
CA ASP A 139 4.02 20.74 -15.37
C ASP A 139 5.19 19.86 -14.93
N ASP A 140 6.38 20.49 -14.87
CA ASP A 140 7.62 19.91 -14.36
C ASP A 140 7.53 19.42 -12.88
N SER A 141 6.44 19.75 -12.20
CA SER A 141 6.18 19.31 -10.81
C SER A 141 5.90 17.81 -10.70
N ALA A 142 5.36 17.18 -11.76
CA ALA A 142 5.11 15.74 -11.80
C ALA A 142 6.40 14.91 -11.87
N ARG A 143 7.48 15.44 -12.45
CA ARG A 143 8.77 14.72 -12.60
C ARG A 143 9.50 14.51 -11.28
N ARG A 144 9.33 15.38 -10.30
CA ARG A 144 10.03 15.28 -8.99
C ARG A 144 9.39 14.31 -8.02
N ARG A 145 8.13 13.90 -8.25
CA ARG A 145 7.35 13.08 -7.30
C ARG A 145 7.60 11.57 -7.40
N TYR A 146 8.31 11.11 -8.42
CA TYR A 146 8.62 9.69 -8.62
C TYR A 146 10.12 9.36 -8.56
N SER A 147 10.93 10.24 -7.97
CA SER A 147 12.34 9.93 -7.72
C SER A 147 12.43 8.92 -6.56
N PHE A 148 12.43 7.66 -6.87
CA PHE A 148 12.78 6.62 -5.91
C PHE A 148 14.28 6.71 -5.62
N HIS A 149 14.64 7.29 -4.49
CA HIS A 149 15.99 7.15 -3.97
C HIS A 149 16.09 5.76 -3.35
N ALA A 150 16.82 4.88 -4.00
CA ALA A 150 17.19 3.61 -3.43
C ALA A 150 18.12 3.88 -2.22
N LEU A 151 17.61 3.66 -1.01
CA LEU A 151 18.46 3.57 0.18
C LEU A 151 18.81 2.10 0.40
N PRO A 152 20.08 1.79 0.71
CA PRO A 152 20.46 0.43 1.05
C PRO A 152 19.74 -0.01 2.32
N ILE A 153 19.14 -1.19 2.24
CA ILE A 153 18.64 -1.89 3.43
C ILE A 153 19.89 -2.46 4.12
N ALA A 154 20.19 -1.94 5.31
CA ALA A 154 21.21 -2.51 6.18
C ALA A 154 20.64 -3.75 6.87
#